data_5c067f1b2b47f7370e8b146d18834655
#
_entry.id   5c067f1b2b47f7370e8b146d18834655
#
_cell.length_a   1.000
_cell.length_b   1.000
_cell.length_c   1.000
_cell.angle_alpha   90.00
_cell.angle_beta   90.00
_cell.angle_gamma   90.00
#
_symmetry.space_group_name_H-M   'P 1'
#
loop_
_entity.id
_entity.type
_entity.pdbx_description
1 polymer ?
#
loop_
_entity_poly.entity_id
_entity_poly.type
_entity_poly.pdbx_seq_one_letter_code
_entity_poly.pdbx_strand_id
1 'polypeptide(L)'
;MKPTAYLVNAARGPVVHEAALVRALKEGWIAGAGLDVYEEEPAVHPGLLECPNAVLAPHIASASRETRTRMATMAVENCLAVLEGNRPANPVNPEVLPRG
;
A
#
# COMPACT_ATOMS: atom_id res chain seq x y z
N MET A 1 2.40 -18.85 9.29
CA MET A 1 3.28 -17.95 10.07
C MET A 1 3.35 -18.43 11.52
N LYS A 2 4.38 -18.03 12.22
CA LYS A 2 4.48 -18.38 13.64
C LYS A 2 3.43 -17.64 14.48
N PRO A 3 2.95 -18.22 15.59
CA PRO A 3 1.99 -17.54 16.47
C PRO A 3 2.51 -16.24 17.08
N THR A 4 3.82 -16.02 17.07
CA THR A 4 4.46 -14.78 17.53
C THR A 4 4.68 -13.76 16.43
N ALA A 5 4.29 -14.07 15.19
CA ALA A 5 4.53 -13.21 14.05
C ALA A 5 3.54 -12.03 13.99
N TYR A 6 3.99 -10.93 13.41
CA TYR A 6 3.17 -9.78 13.07
C TYR A 6 3.13 -9.63 11.56
N LEU A 7 1.94 -9.31 11.03
CA LEU A 7 1.76 -9.03 9.62
C LEU A 7 1.54 -7.53 9.43
N VAL A 8 2.25 -6.93 8.49
CA VAL A 8 2.07 -5.51 8.16
C VAL A 8 1.77 -5.39 6.67
N ASN A 9 0.70 -4.68 6.32
CA ASN A 9 0.38 -4.36 4.94
C ASN A 9 0.29 -2.85 4.75
N ALA A 10 1.29 -2.30 4.07
CA ALA A 10 1.34 -0.90 3.66
C ALA A 10 1.45 -0.79 2.13
N ALA A 11 1.16 -1.88 1.42
CA ALA A 11 1.22 -1.93 -0.04
C ALA A 11 -0.14 -1.59 -0.67
N ARG A 12 -1.00 -2.60 -0.82
CA ARG A 12 -2.37 -2.44 -1.30
C ARG A 12 -3.27 -3.46 -0.59
N GLY A 13 -4.53 -3.10 -0.39
CA GLY A 13 -5.50 -3.94 0.32
C GLY A 13 -5.62 -5.35 -0.22
N PRO A 14 -5.83 -5.54 -1.55
CA PRO A 14 -6.03 -6.87 -2.12
C PRO A 14 -4.85 -7.85 -2.00
N VAL A 15 -3.69 -7.40 -1.56
CA VAL A 15 -2.55 -8.27 -1.26
C VAL A 15 -2.86 -9.23 -0.10
N VAL A 16 -3.77 -8.82 0.80
CA VAL A 16 -4.18 -9.60 1.96
C VAL A 16 -5.68 -9.89 1.89
N HIS A 17 -6.06 -11.14 2.11
CA HIS A 17 -7.45 -11.54 2.22
C HIS A 17 -7.95 -11.20 3.63
N GLU A 18 -8.73 -10.13 3.77
CA GLU A 18 -9.11 -9.57 5.07
C GLU A 18 -9.93 -10.52 5.94
N ALA A 19 -10.86 -11.26 5.37
CA ALA A 19 -11.65 -12.23 6.14
C ALA A 19 -10.74 -13.31 6.76
N ALA A 20 -9.75 -13.79 6.02
CA ALA A 20 -8.78 -14.75 6.51
C ALA A 20 -7.87 -14.14 7.59
N LEU A 21 -7.48 -12.89 7.42
CA LEU A 21 -6.69 -12.16 8.42
C LEU A 21 -7.46 -12.00 9.74
N VAL A 22 -8.72 -11.60 9.66
CA VAL A 22 -9.59 -11.49 10.85
C VAL A 22 -9.64 -12.81 11.60
N ARG A 23 -9.83 -13.92 10.88
CA ARG A 23 -9.85 -15.24 11.48
C ARG A 23 -8.51 -15.58 12.16
N ALA A 24 -7.41 -15.31 11.50
CA ALA A 24 -6.06 -15.54 12.04
C ALA A 24 -5.83 -14.73 13.32
N LEU A 25 -6.29 -13.50 13.36
CA LEU A 25 -6.16 -12.63 14.52
C LEU A 25 -7.05 -13.09 15.68
N LYS A 26 -8.29 -13.45 15.40
CA LYS A 26 -9.24 -13.90 16.43
C LYS A 26 -8.85 -15.26 17.01
N GLU A 27 -8.34 -16.16 16.20
CA GLU A 27 -7.94 -17.51 16.63
C GLU A 27 -6.50 -17.59 17.12
N GLY A 28 -5.77 -16.47 17.12
CA GLY A 28 -4.40 -16.44 17.65
C GLY A 28 -3.36 -17.13 16.77
N TRP A 29 -3.61 -17.26 15.47
CA TRP A 29 -2.65 -17.87 14.55
C TRP A 29 -1.41 -16.99 14.36
N ILE A 30 -1.57 -15.67 14.53
CA ILE A 30 -0.49 -14.68 14.55
C ILE A 30 -0.70 -13.72 15.72
N ALA A 31 0.35 -13.04 16.13
CA ALA A 31 0.29 -12.18 17.31
C ALA A 31 -0.49 -10.88 17.05
N GLY A 32 -0.38 -10.34 15.86
CA GLY A 32 -1.07 -9.09 15.53
C GLY A 32 -0.85 -8.68 14.07
N ALA A 33 -1.49 -7.58 13.69
CA ALA A 33 -1.35 -7.02 12.35
C ALA A 33 -1.40 -5.50 12.40
N GLY A 34 -0.69 -4.86 11.46
CA GLY A 34 -0.78 -3.43 11.19
C GLY A 34 -1.19 -3.21 9.74
N LEU A 35 -2.28 -2.49 9.53
CA LEU A 35 -2.80 -2.24 8.19
C LEU A 35 -2.91 -0.74 7.93
N ASP A 36 -2.40 -0.32 6.77
CA ASP A 36 -2.57 1.04 6.25
C ASP A 36 -3.48 1.07 5.03
N VAL A 37 -3.76 -0.11 4.47
CA VAL A 37 -4.55 -0.29 3.25
C VAL A 37 -5.58 -1.40 3.44
N TYR A 38 -6.68 -1.35 2.68
CA TYR A 38 -7.82 -2.26 2.83
C TYR A 38 -8.35 -2.68 1.47
N GLU A 39 -9.00 -3.85 1.40
CA GLU A 39 -9.52 -4.40 0.13
C GLU A 39 -10.52 -3.46 -0.55
N GLU A 40 -11.36 -2.80 0.23
CA GLU A 40 -12.48 -1.97 -0.27
C GLU A 40 -12.43 -0.54 0.26
N GLU A 41 -11.26 0.09 0.24
CA GLU A 41 -11.12 1.46 0.74
C GLU A 41 -12.21 2.41 0.18
N PRO A 42 -12.73 3.33 0.98
CA PRO A 42 -12.37 3.65 2.36
C PRO A 42 -13.00 2.74 3.41
N ALA A 43 -13.76 1.72 3.01
CA ALA A 43 -14.40 0.79 3.93
C ALA A 43 -13.37 -0.13 4.59
N VAL A 44 -13.56 -0.38 5.87
CA VAL A 44 -12.74 -1.29 6.67
C VAL A 44 -13.59 -2.52 7.01
N HIS A 45 -13.02 -3.72 6.89
CA HIS A 45 -13.73 -4.95 7.23
C HIS A 45 -14.19 -4.88 8.70
N PRO A 46 -15.49 -5.08 8.99
CA PRO A 46 -15.99 -4.94 10.36
C PRO A 46 -15.27 -5.81 11.39
N GLY A 47 -14.85 -7.00 10.99
CA GLY A 47 -14.11 -7.91 11.87
C GLY A 47 -12.77 -7.36 12.32
N LEU A 48 -12.11 -6.53 11.53
CA LEU A 48 -10.84 -5.88 11.92
C LEU A 48 -11.05 -4.90 13.07
N LEU A 49 -12.16 -4.19 13.08
CA LEU A 49 -12.51 -3.26 14.15
C LEU A 49 -12.74 -3.97 15.49
N GLU A 50 -13.04 -5.26 15.45
CA GLU A 50 -13.24 -6.08 16.65
C GLU A 50 -11.96 -6.72 17.17
N CYS A 51 -10.85 -6.62 16.42
CA CYS A 51 -9.57 -7.24 16.79
C CYS A 51 -8.70 -6.28 17.61
N PRO A 52 -8.50 -6.51 18.91
CA PRO A 52 -7.65 -5.63 19.74
C PRO A 52 -6.17 -5.71 19.37
N ASN A 53 -5.75 -6.76 18.65
CA ASN A 53 -4.40 -6.96 18.19
C ASN A 53 -4.18 -6.48 16.74
N ALA A 54 -5.10 -5.69 16.20
CA ALA A 54 -4.95 -5.04 14.90
C ALA A 54 -4.76 -3.52 15.10
N VAL A 55 -3.76 -2.96 14.45
CA VAL A 55 -3.53 -1.51 14.37
C VAL A 55 -3.92 -1.06 12.97
N LEU A 56 -4.85 -0.12 12.88
CA LEU A 56 -5.43 0.31 11.62
C LEU A 56 -5.10 1.79 11.38
N ALA A 57 -4.54 2.10 10.21
CA ALA A 57 -4.24 3.46 9.79
C ALA A 57 -4.97 3.78 8.48
N PRO A 58 -5.26 5.06 8.19
CA PRO A 58 -6.09 5.43 7.04
C PRO A 58 -5.29 5.76 5.78
N HIS A 59 -4.46 4.84 5.29
CA HIS A 59 -3.67 4.97 4.07
C HIS A 59 -2.74 6.19 4.11
N ILE A 60 -1.89 6.23 5.14
CA ILE A 60 -1.01 7.38 5.43
C ILE A 60 0.49 7.04 5.43
N ALA A 61 0.87 5.84 4.96
CA ALA A 61 2.28 5.42 4.99
C ALA A 61 3.21 6.37 4.23
N SER A 62 2.70 7.01 3.16
CA SER A 62 3.46 7.99 2.37
C SER A 62 3.05 9.45 2.65
N ALA A 63 2.39 9.72 3.78
CA ALA A 63 1.78 11.01 4.06
C ALA A 63 2.74 12.06 4.66
N SER A 64 4.04 11.77 4.76
CA SER A 64 5.00 12.77 5.18
C SER A 64 5.15 13.88 4.12
N ARG A 65 5.51 15.09 4.55
CA ARG A 65 5.72 16.21 3.64
C ARG A 65 6.78 15.86 2.59
N GLU A 66 7.88 15.28 3.03
CA GLU A 66 9.00 14.90 2.17
C GLU A 66 8.59 13.88 1.12
N THR A 67 7.89 12.82 1.54
CA THR A 67 7.46 11.75 0.63
C THR A 67 6.42 12.27 -0.36
N ARG A 68 5.43 13.03 0.08
CA ARG A 68 4.42 13.62 -0.81
C ARG A 68 5.03 14.58 -1.82
N THR A 69 5.96 15.42 -1.38
CA THR A 69 6.68 16.33 -2.27
C THR A 69 7.48 15.55 -3.31
N ARG A 70 8.19 14.50 -2.89
CA ARG A 70 8.96 13.67 -3.80
C ARG A 70 8.09 12.97 -4.83
N MET A 71 6.95 12.39 -4.41
CA MET A 71 6.02 11.74 -5.31
C MET A 71 5.45 12.71 -6.35
N ALA A 72 5.05 13.90 -5.92
CA ALA A 72 4.55 14.95 -6.80
C ALA A 72 5.62 15.42 -7.80
N THR A 73 6.83 15.65 -7.32
CA THR A 73 7.97 16.06 -8.16
C THR A 73 8.29 15.02 -9.22
N MET A 74 8.37 13.73 -8.83
CA MET A 74 8.63 12.65 -9.79
C MET A 74 7.53 12.55 -10.84
N ALA A 75 6.26 12.68 -10.45
CA ALA A 75 5.15 12.65 -11.39
C ALA A 75 5.22 13.79 -12.40
N VAL A 76 5.52 15.00 -11.94
CA VAL A 76 5.67 16.17 -12.81
C VAL A 76 6.86 16.02 -13.75
N GLU A 77 8.01 15.59 -13.24
CA GLU A 77 9.21 15.38 -14.06
C GLU A 77 9.00 14.33 -15.15
N ASN A 78 8.32 13.22 -14.84
CA ASN A 78 7.99 12.21 -15.83
C ASN A 78 7.03 12.75 -16.90
N CYS A 79 6.03 13.51 -16.49
CA CYS A 79 5.08 14.14 -17.41
C CYS A 79 5.77 15.12 -18.35
N LEU A 80 6.60 16.01 -17.82
CA LEU A 80 7.35 16.98 -18.60
C LEU A 80 8.31 16.30 -19.60
N ALA A 81 8.98 15.24 -19.17
CA ALA A 81 9.88 14.50 -20.06
C ALA A 81 9.14 13.98 -21.29
N VAL A 82 7.95 13.39 -21.09
CA VAL A 82 7.14 12.89 -22.20
C VAL A 82 6.66 14.02 -23.10
N LEU A 83 6.19 15.12 -22.54
CA LEU A 83 5.73 16.28 -23.32
C LEU A 83 6.84 16.92 -24.14
N GLU A 84 8.08 16.86 -23.67
CA GLU A 84 9.27 17.37 -24.39
C GLU A 84 9.87 16.37 -25.37
N GLY A 85 9.27 15.20 -25.52
CA GLY A 85 9.76 14.14 -26.40
C GLY A 85 10.90 13.33 -25.81
N ASN A 86 11.17 13.48 -24.53
CA ASN A 86 12.23 12.75 -23.83
C ASN A 86 11.68 11.49 -23.15
N ARG A 87 12.58 10.59 -22.79
CA ARG A 87 12.22 9.38 -22.07
C ARG A 87 12.02 9.70 -20.59
N PRO A 88 10.86 9.31 -19.98
CA PRO A 88 10.67 9.50 -18.54
C PRO A 88 11.62 8.58 -17.74
N ALA A 89 12.00 9.03 -16.54
CA ALA A 89 12.92 8.28 -15.70
C ALA A 89 12.30 6.99 -15.12
N ASN A 90 10.99 6.98 -14.93
CA ASN A 90 10.29 5.90 -14.21
C ASN A 90 9.14 5.29 -15.03
N PRO A 91 9.38 4.77 -16.25
CA PRO A 91 8.29 4.18 -17.04
C PRO A 91 7.89 2.82 -16.47
N VAL A 92 6.58 2.57 -16.40
CA VAL A 92 6.03 1.27 -16.02
C VAL A 92 6.11 0.29 -17.20
N ASN A 93 5.90 0.79 -18.41
CA ASN A 93 5.89 0.00 -19.64
C ASN A 93 6.86 0.59 -20.68
N PRO A 94 8.18 0.44 -20.46
CA PRO A 94 9.18 1.08 -21.33
C PRO A 94 9.13 0.63 -22.78
N GLU A 95 8.52 -0.52 -23.08
CA GLU A 95 8.37 -1.05 -24.44
C GLU A 95 7.55 -0.18 -25.37
N VAL A 96 6.70 0.71 -24.83
CA VAL A 96 5.89 1.64 -25.65
C VAL A 96 6.61 2.96 -25.96
N LEU A 97 7.81 3.16 -25.42
CA LEU A 97 8.58 4.38 -25.60
C LEU A 97 9.46 4.29 -26.83
N PRO A 98 9.69 5.43 -27.53
CA PRO A 98 10.65 5.47 -28.62
C PRO A 98 12.04 5.05 -28.15
N ARG A 99 12.74 4.27 -28.98
CA ARG A 99 14.14 3.94 -28.75
C ARG A 99 15.01 5.12 -29.18
N GLY A 100 15.84 5.57 -28.26
CA GLY A 100 16.75 6.65 -28.62
C GLY A 100 17.30 7.38 -27.47
#